data_18039eff1a28f5e57e96f709751e25f8
#
_entry.id   18039eff1a28f5e57e96f709751e25f8
#
_cell.length_a   1.000
_cell.length_b   1.000
_cell.length_c   1.000
_cell.angle_alpha   90.00
_cell.angle_beta   90.00
_cell.angle_gamma   90.00
#
_symmetry.space_group_name_H-M   'P 1'
#
loop_
_entity.id
_entity.type
_entity.pdbx_description
1 polymer ?
#
loop_
_entity_poly.entity_id
_entity_poly.type
_entity_poly.pdbx_seq_one_letter_code
_entity_poly.pdbx_strand_id
1 'polypeptide(L)'
;MTERMLAAIDNPYTQIIGHPTGRLLLKREELPYDMEKVLDACAKKGVAMECNSYPDRLDLKEVYLRMCKDRGVKVVISTDSHNTGNLSFIRYGVTMARRGWLEKKDVINTLPLNEFLSALRPKPGEKKQAVRR
;
A
#
# COMPACT_ATOMS: atom_id res chain seq x y z
N MET A 1 7.52 16.54 6.47
CA MET A 1 6.55 15.45 6.27
C MET A 1 7.25 14.11 6.08
N THR A 2 8.30 14.02 5.27
CA THR A 2 9.06 12.77 5.04
C THR A 2 9.50 12.10 6.35
N GLU A 3 10.12 12.84 7.28
CA GLU A 3 10.59 12.28 8.57
C GLU A 3 9.46 11.64 9.40
N ARG A 4 8.27 12.23 9.39
CA ARG A 4 7.09 11.64 10.09
C ARG A 4 6.70 10.30 9.47
N MET A 5 6.74 10.21 8.14
CA MET A 5 6.44 8.98 7.42
C MET A 5 7.50 7.91 7.71
N LEU A 6 8.78 8.30 7.70
CA LEU A 6 9.88 7.40 8.03
C LEU A 6 9.78 6.88 9.46
N ALA A 7 9.43 7.73 10.43
CA ALA A 7 9.19 7.33 11.81
C ALA A 7 8.01 6.35 11.94
N ALA A 8 6.92 6.57 11.19
CA ALA A 8 5.80 5.64 11.15
C ALA A 8 6.19 4.28 10.54
N ILE A 9 6.99 4.28 9.48
CA ILE A 9 7.50 3.06 8.83
C ILE A 9 8.48 2.30 9.76
N ASP A 10 9.26 3.05 10.55
CA ASP A 10 10.20 2.44 11.51
C ASP A 10 9.49 1.76 12.68
N ASN A 11 8.29 2.19 13.03
CA ASN A 11 7.48 1.57 14.07
C ASN A 11 7.22 0.09 13.71
N PRO A 12 7.61 -0.88 14.56
CA PRO A 12 7.54 -2.30 14.23
C PRO A 12 6.10 -2.85 14.11
N TYR A 13 5.11 -2.12 14.57
CA TYR A 13 3.69 -2.48 14.45
C TYR A 13 3.03 -1.96 13.18
N THR A 14 3.72 -1.08 12.42
CA THR A 14 3.20 -0.58 11.14
C THR A 14 3.43 -1.64 10.06
N GLN A 15 2.37 -2.10 9.45
CA GLN A 15 2.39 -3.13 8.40
C GLN A 15 1.99 -2.57 7.04
N ILE A 16 1.07 -1.61 7.02
CA ILE A 16 0.52 -0.99 5.80
C ILE A 16 0.38 0.51 6.05
N ILE A 17 0.74 1.33 5.07
CA ILE A 17 0.46 2.77 5.07
C ILE A 17 -0.79 3.02 4.23
N GLY A 18 -1.86 3.51 4.86
CA GLY A 18 -3.13 3.84 4.22
C GLY A 18 -3.10 5.22 3.56
N HIS A 19 -3.75 5.35 2.37
CA HIS A 19 -3.83 6.58 1.54
C HIS A 19 -2.59 7.48 1.72
N PRO A 20 -1.41 7.02 1.29
CA PRO A 20 -0.10 7.54 1.74
C PRO A 20 0.12 9.02 1.45
N THR A 21 -0.38 9.54 0.32
CA THR A 21 -0.18 10.95 -0.03
C THR A 21 -1.22 11.88 0.59
N GLY A 22 -2.31 11.32 1.10
CA GLY A 22 -3.40 12.08 1.70
C GLY A 22 -4.11 13.01 0.74
N ARG A 23 -3.89 12.86 -0.59
CA ARG A 23 -4.54 13.69 -1.59
C ARG A 23 -6.05 13.52 -1.60
N LEU A 24 -6.75 14.58 -2.00
CA LEU A 24 -8.16 14.55 -2.37
C LEU A 24 -8.28 15.23 -3.73
N LEU A 25 -8.66 14.48 -4.74
CA LEU A 25 -8.74 14.97 -6.11
C LEU A 25 -9.62 16.22 -6.19
N LEU A 26 -9.15 17.26 -6.87
CA LEU A 26 -9.81 18.57 -7.01
C LEU A 26 -10.00 19.36 -5.70
N LYS A 27 -9.53 18.86 -4.55
CA LYS A 27 -9.74 19.49 -3.22
C LYS A 27 -8.45 19.72 -2.43
N ARG A 28 -7.52 18.79 -2.48
CA ARG A 28 -6.28 18.85 -1.71
C ARG A 28 -5.14 18.15 -2.44
N GLU A 29 -4.05 18.87 -2.62
CA GLU A 29 -2.83 18.33 -3.18
C GLU A 29 -2.25 17.21 -2.31
N GLU A 30 -1.42 16.38 -2.92
CA GLU A 30 -0.66 15.35 -2.19
C GLU A 30 0.33 15.99 -1.21
N LEU A 31 0.55 15.33 -0.09
CA LEU A 31 1.53 15.76 0.91
C LEU A 31 2.94 15.69 0.31
N PRO A 32 3.78 16.71 0.56
CA PRO A 32 5.12 16.81 -0.02
C PRO A 32 6.11 15.86 0.66
N TYR A 33 6.10 14.60 0.23
CA TYR A 33 7.08 13.60 0.63
C TYR A 33 8.23 13.48 -0.37
N ASP A 34 9.40 13.13 0.13
CA ASP A 34 10.42 12.46 -0.65
C ASP A 34 9.98 10.99 -0.83
N MET A 35 9.21 10.73 -1.87
CA MET A 35 8.59 9.44 -2.08
C MET A 35 9.62 8.33 -2.31
N GLU A 36 10.77 8.64 -2.89
CA GLU A 36 11.84 7.67 -3.08
C GLU A 36 12.36 7.16 -1.74
N LYS A 37 12.69 8.07 -0.82
CA LYS A 37 13.13 7.69 0.54
C LYS A 37 12.06 6.90 1.29
N VAL A 38 10.79 7.30 1.15
CA VAL A 38 9.66 6.59 1.79
C VAL A 38 9.56 5.17 1.28
N LEU A 39 9.60 4.96 -0.03
CA LEU A 39 9.50 3.64 -0.63
C LEU A 39 10.73 2.76 -0.37
N ASP A 40 11.93 3.34 -0.33
CA ASP A 40 13.15 2.63 0.07
C ASP A 40 13.06 2.13 1.52
N ALA A 41 12.51 2.95 2.42
CA ALA A 41 12.25 2.56 3.80
C ALA A 41 11.21 1.45 3.88
N CYS A 42 10.11 1.54 3.11
CA CYS A 42 9.08 0.50 3.02
C CYS A 42 9.67 -0.83 2.53
N ALA A 43 10.47 -0.81 1.47
CA ALA A 43 11.15 -2.01 0.95
C ALA A 43 12.05 -2.65 2.01
N LYS A 44 12.87 -1.85 2.69
CA LYS A 44 13.79 -2.30 3.74
C LYS A 44 13.08 -2.91 4.95
N LYS A 45 11.93 -2.31 5.34
CA LYS A 45 11.20 -2.72 6.56
C LYS A 45 10.08 -3.72 6.29
N GLY A 46 9.75 -4.00 5.03
CA GLY A 46 8.65 -4.89 4.66
C GLY A 46 7.26 -4.29 4.94
N VAL A 47 7.13 -2.98 4.88
CA VAL A 47 5.86 -2.26 5.01
C VAL A 47 5.21 -2.13 3.64
N ALA A 48 3.93 -2.51 3.55
CA ALA A 48 3.17 -2.38 2.31
C ALA A 48 2.55 -0.98 2.16
N MET A 49 2.26 -0.60 0.92
CA MET A 49 1.56 0.63 0.59
C MET A 49 0.15 0.35 0.12
N GLU A 50 -0.79 1.20 0.50
CA GLU A 50 -2.15 1.13 0.00
C GLU A 50 -2.28 1.74 -1.39
N CYS A 51 -3.07 1.10 -2.25
CA CYS A 51 -3.73 1.68 -3.41
C CYS A 51 -5.21 1.88 -3.06
N ASN A 52 -5.52 3.03 -2.50
CA ASN A 52 -6.87 3.41 -2.10
C ASN A 52 -7.74 3.68 -3.33
N SER A 53 -8.85 2.95 -3.43
CA SER A 53 -9.73 2.96 -4.60
C SER A 53 -10.83 4.02 -4.52
N TYR A 54 -10.92 4.76 -3.40
CA TYR A 54 -11.98 5.76 -3.26
C TYR A 54 -11.84 6.84 -4.34
N PRO A 55 -12.91 7.15 -5.10
CA PRO A 55 -12.82 8.03 -6.28
C PRO A 55 -12.23 9.41 -6.00
N ASP A 56 -12.46 9.95 -4.79
CA ASP A 56 -11.90 11.24 -4.38
C ASP A 56 -10.40 11.17 -4.07
N ARG A 57 -9.81 9.96 -3.94
CA ARG A 57 -8.42 9.76 -3.55
C ARG A 57 -7.58 9.19 -4.68
N LEU A 58 -7.86 7.95 -5.08
CA LEU A 58 -7.04 7.14 -5.99
C LEU A 58 -5.55 7.21 -5.59
N ASP A 59 -5.27 6.88 -4.32
CA ASP A 59 -3.98 7.09 -3.64
C ASP A 59 -3.39 5.75 -3.18
N LEU A 60 -2.28 5.32 -3.70
CA LEU A 60 -1.27 5.97 -4.54
C LEU A 60 -1.68 6.10 -6.02
N LYS A 61 -1.18 7.18 -6.66
CA LYS A 61 -1.26 7.33 -8.11
C LYS A 61 -0.33 6.34 -8.84
N GLU A 62 -0.60 6.11 -10.12
CA GLU A 62 0.08 5.10 -10.94
C GLU A 62 1.60 5.23 -10.98
N VAL A 63 2.14 6.45 -10.97
CA VAL A 63 3.59 6.68 -10.96
C VAL A 63 4.23 6.09 -9.70
N TYR A 64 3.64 6.32 -8.54
CA TYR A 64 4.15 5.77 -7.28
C TYR A 64 3.91 4.26 -7.15
N LEU A 65 2.81 3.75 -7.70
CA LEU A 65 2.59 2.30 -7.79
C LEU A 65 3.66 1.63 -8.64
N ARG A 66 4.08 2.25 -9.73
CA ARG A 66 5.21 1.78 -10.52
C ARG A 66 6.50 1.79 -9.71
N MET A 67 6.77 2.86 -8.98
CA MET A 67 7.93 2.95 -8.10
C MET A 67 7.93 1.87 -7.00
N CYS A 68 6.74 1.51 -6.47
CA CYS A 68 6.59 0.38 -5.55
C CYS A 68 7.03 -0.92 -6.20
N LYS A 69 6.55 -1.21 -7.41
CA LYS A 69 6.93 -2.40 -8.17
C LYS A 69 8.45 -2.48 -8.37
N ASP A 70 9.06 -1.40 -8.84
CA ASP A 70 10.48 -1.36 -9.16
C ASP A 70 11.36 -1.58 -7.91
N ARG A 71 10.85 -1.27 -6.71
CA ARG A 71 11.53 -1.47 -5.41
C ARG A 71 11.10 -2.74 -4.67
N GLY A 72 10.16 -3.51 -5.22
CA GLY A 72 9.62 -4.70 -4.55
C GLY A 72 8.73 -4.38 -3.34
N VAL A 73 8.26 -3.14 -3.19
CA VAL A 73 7.28 -2.75 -2.16
C VAL A 73 5.94 -3.37 -2.51
N LYS A 74 5.36 -4.11 -1.58
CA LYS A 74 4.05 -4.75 -1.77
C LYS A 74 2.92 -3.73 -1.67
N VAL A 75 1.86 -3.99 -2.42
CA VAL A 75 0.69 -3.11 -2.47
C VAL A 75 -0.55 -3.85 -1.96
N VAL A 76 -1.42 -3.13 -1.28
CA VAL A 76 -2.77 -3.55 -0.89
C VAL A 76 -3.76 -2.66 -1.62
N ILE A 77 -4.71 -3.24 -2.35
CA ILE A 77 -5.80 -2.48 -2.96
C ILE A 77 -6.99 -2.52 -2.01
N SER A 78 -7.48 -1.35 -1.59
CA SER A 78 -8.63 -1.23 -0.69
C SER A 78 -9.61 -0.16 -1.17
N THR A 79 -10.82 -0.19 -0.66
CA THR A 79 -11.92 0.68 -1.14
C THR A 79 -12.17 1.89 -0.26
N ASP A 80 -11.60 1.92 0.95
CA ASP A 80 -11.93 2.95 1.96
C ASP A 80 -13.46 3.09 2.17
N SER A 81 -14.16 1.94 2.11
CA SER A 81 -15.63 1.88 2.11
C SER A 81 -16.22 2.33 3.43
N HIS A 82 -17.19 3.23 3.37
CA HIS A 82 -17.98 3.70 4.50
C HIS A 82 -19.42 3.20 4.46
N ASN A 83 -19.79 2.49 3.37
CA ASN A 83 -21.05 1.79 3.19
C ASN A 83 -20.88 0.68 2.14
N THR A 84 -21.88 -0.19 2.00
CA THR A 84 -21.82 -1.33 1.08
C THR A 84 -21.70 -0.95 -0.40
N GLY A 85 -22.27 0.18 -0.81
CA GLY A 85 -22.15 0.70 -2.19
C GLY A 85 -20.72 1.04 -2.57
N ASN A 86 -19.89 1.46 -1.59
CA ASN A 86 -18.50 1.80 -1.84
C ASN A 86 -17.61 0.57 -2.15
N LEU A 87 -18.05 -0.65 -1.86
CA LEU A 87 -17.30 -1.86 -2.18
C LEU A 87 -17.03 -1.98 -3.69
N SER A 88 -17.94 -1.46 -4.52
CA SER A 88 -17.78 -1.44 -5.98
C SER A 88 -16.59 -0.58 -6.46
N PHE A 89 -16.06 0.30 -5.61
CA PHE A 89 -14.91 1.16 -5.93
C PHE A 89 -13.62 0.39 -6.13
N ILE A 90 -13.54 -0.86 -5.69
CA ILE A 90 -12.37 -1.72 -5.91
C ILE A 90 -11.89 -1.70 -7.38
N ARG A 91 -12.80 -1.57 -8.33
CA ARG A 91 -12.50 -1.50 -9.76
C ARG A 91 -11.56 -0.33 -10.12
N TYR A 92 -11.67 0.79 -9.42
CA TYR A 92 -10.81 1.96 -9.65
C TYR A 92 -9.39 1.69 -9.17
N GLY A 93 -9.23 1.09 -7.99
CA GLY A 93 -7.90 0.69 -7.48
C GLY A 93 -7.23 -0.35 -8.38
N VAL A 94 -7.97 -1.33 -8.87
CA VAL A 94 -7.45 -2.30 -9.85
C VAL A 94 -7.00 -1.59 -11.13
N THR A 95 -7.77 -0.62 -11.61
CA THR A 95 -7.39 0.18 -12.80
C THR A 95 -6.11 0.97 -12.54
N MET A 96 -5.99 1.62 -11.37
CA MET A 96 -4.78 2.35 -10.99
C MET A 96 -3.57 1.42 -10.87
N ALA A 97 -3.74 0.25 -10.26
CA ALA A 97 -2.68 -0.75 -10.16
C ALA A 97 -2.20 -1.21 -11.55
N ARG A 98 -3.12 -1.47 -12.47
CA ARG A 98 -2.79 -1.84 -13.87
C ARG A 98 -2.06 -0.71 -14.59
N ARG A 99 -2.45 0.55 -14.39
CA ARG A 99 -1.74 1.71 -14.95
C ARG A 99 -0.32 1.84 -14.38
N GLY A 100 -0.12 1.47 -13.10
CA GLY A 100 1.20 1.36 -12.47
C GLY A 100 1.96 0.08 -12.84
N TRP A 101 1.43 -0.73 -13.76
CA TRP A 101 2.03 -1.98 -14.26
C TRP A 101 2.19 -3.05 -13.17
N LEU A 102 1.38 -2.97 -12.10
CA LEU A 102 1.36 -4.01 -11.08
C LEU A 102 0.78 -5.31 -11.64
N GLU A 103 1.33 -6.41 -11.17
CA GLU A 103 0.87 -7.76 -11.42
C GLU A 103 0.28 -8.36 -10.13
N LYS A 104 -0.41 -9.49 -10.24
CA LYS A 104 -1.00 -10.19 -9.09
C LYS A 104 0.03 -10.42 -7.96
N LYS A 105 1.28 -10.76 -8.30
CA LYS A 105 2.38 -10.99 -7.34
C LYS A 105 2.78 -9.76 -6.53
N ASP A 106 2.46 -8.55 -7.02
CA ASP A 106 2.79 -7.28 -6.37
C ASP A 106 1.71 -6.86 -5.37
N VAL A 107 0.49 -7.45 -5.48
CA VAL A 107 -0.70 -7.10 -4.70
C VAL A 107 -1.01 -8.20 -3.70
N ILE A 108 -0.72 -7.97 -2.41
CA ILE A 108 -0.77 -9.04 -1.40
C ILE A 108 -2.18 -9.48 -1.02
N ASN A 109 -3.20 -8.63 -1.14
CA ASN A 109 -4.58 -9.06 -0.86
C ASN A 109 -5.25 -9.82 -2.03
N THR A 110 -4.49 -10.24 -3.03
CA THR A 110 -4.87 -11.29 -3.98
C THR A 110 -4.52 -12.69 -3.48
N LEU A 111 -3.78 -12.79 -2.38
CA LEU A 111 -3.31 -14.05 -1.81
C LEU A 111 -4.38 -14.67 -0.90
N PRO A 112 -4.38 -16.01 -0.72
CA PRO A 112 -5.14 -16.65 0.35
C PRO A 112 -4.74 -16.10 1.73
N LEU A 113 -5.62 -16.20 2.72
CA LEU A 113 -5.44 -15.59 4.04
C LEU A 113 -4.06 -15.89 4.67
N ASN A 114 -3.66 -17.15 4.70
CA ASN A 114 -2.40 -17.56 5.33
C ASN A 114 -1.17 -16.96 4.63
N GLU A 115 -1.21 -16.90 3.30
CA GLU A 115 -0.14 -16.29 2.51
C GLU A 115 -0.13 -14.77 2.66
N PHE A 116 -1.32 -14.14 2.69
CA PHE A 116 -1.47 -12.72 2.98
C PHE A 116 -0.84 -12.35 4.33
N LEU A 117 -1.19 -13.09 5.40
CA LEU A 117 -0.62 -12.84 6.73
C LEU A 117 0.90 -13.02 6.76
N SER A 118 1.43 -14.01 6.02
CA SER A 118 2.87 -14.24 5.90
C SER A 118 3.60 -13.19 5.06
N ALA A 119 2.89 -12.52 4.16
CA ALA A 119 3.44 -11.44 3.33
C ALA A 119 3.57 -10.12 4.09
N LEU A 120 2.82 -9.95 5.19
CA LEU A 120 2.93 -8.79 6.05
C LEU A 120 4.22 -8.82 6.88
N ARG A 121 4.69 -7.64 7.27
CA ARG A 121 5.79 -7.51 8.23
C ARG A 121 5.44 -8.22 9.54
N PRO A 122 6.28 -9.13 10.07
CA PRO A 122 6.02 -9.77 11.36
C PRO A 122 6.06 -8.73 12.49
N LYS A 123 5.16 -8.87 13.46
CA LYS A 123 5.17 -8.05 14.68
C LYS A 123 6.29 -8.50 15.62
N PRO A 124 6.75 -7.62 16.54
CA PRO A 124 7.72 -8.00 17.57
C PRO A 124 7.26 -9.25 18.32
N GLY A 125 8.15 -10.26 18.40
CA GLY A 125 7.86 -11.53 19.06
C GLY A 125 7.16 -12.59 18.18
N GLU A 126 6.64 -12.23 17.02
CA GLU A 126 6.10 -13.19 16.05
C GLU A 126 7.21 -13.76 15.15
N LYS A 127 7.30 -15.10 15.07
CA LYS A 127 8.12 -15.74 14.03
C LYS A 127 7.33 -15.69 12.71
N LYS A 128 8.02 -15.40 11.58
CA LYS A 128 7.40 -15.57 10.26
C LYS A 128 6.84 -16.98 10.14
N GLN A 129 5.53 -17.10 9.93
CA GLN A 129 4.94 -18.40 9.64
C GLN A 129 5.50 -18.88 8.30
N ALA A 130 6.15 -20.05 8.31
CA ALA A 130 6.56 -20.69 7.07
C ALA A 130 5.31 -21.08 6.30
N VAL A 131 5.20 -20.60 5.04
CA VAL A 131 4.16 -21.06 4.14
C VAL A 131 4.36 -22.57 3.95
N ARG A 132 3.49 -23.38 4.54
CA ARG A 132 3.44 -24.81 4.22
C ARG A 132 2.90 -24.91 2.78
N ARG A 133 3.79 -25.34 1.89
CA ARG A 133 3.43 -25.71 0.52
C ARG A 133 2.53 -26.93 0.51
#